data_1136f8a954f251a23d6c503707e5a946
#
_entry.id   1136f8a954f251a23d6c503707e5a946
#
_cell.length_a   1.000
_cell.length_b   1.000
_cell.length_c   1.000
_cell.angle_alpha   90.00
_cell.angle_beta   90.00
_cell.angle_gamma   90.00
#
_symmetry.space_group_name_H-M   'P 1'
#
loop_
_entity.id
_entity.type
_entity.pdbx_description
1 polymer ?
#
loop_
_entity_poly.entity_id
_entity_poly.type
_entity_poly.pdbx_seq_one_letter_code
_entity_poly.pdbx_strand_id
1 'polypeptide(L)'
;MLKIFILEDERIQQSRIEKVIKELISRKSLSCKAPEIFGNAGQLLTAITERGSHQLFFLDIEIRGEEKKGLDIAKEIRSRDPNATIVFVTTHSEFMPITFRYKVSALDFIDKALDEEHFSERVESAIEYTLEKLGATVSEDSFSFETAMARVQVPFHKILYFESSPTVHKVILHTQEERIEFYAGLSDLEK
;
A
#
# COMPACT_ATOMS: atom_id res chain seq x y z
N MET A 1 -3.37 -10.88 -4.15
CA MET A 1 -3.76 -10.06 -5.33
C MET A 1 -3.45 -8.61 -5.01
N LEU A 2 -2.72 -7.92 -5.89
CA LEU A 2 -2.31 -6.51 -5.70
C LEU A 2 -3.53 -5.60 -5.68
N LYS A 3 -3.57 -4.67 -4.73
CA LYS A 3 -4.53 -3.56 -4.64
C LYS A 3 -3.81 -2.25 -4.95
N ILE A 4 -4.38 -1.46 -5.85
CA ILE A 4 -3.82 -0.19 -6.29
C ILE A 4 -4.79 0.92 -5.91
N PHE A 5 -4.27 1.92 -5.20
CA PHE A 5 -5.00 3.10 -4.77
C PHE A 5 -4.41 4.34 -5.42
N ILE A 6 -5.25 5.24 -5.91
CA ILE A 6 -4.86 6.50 -6.53
C ILE A 6 -5.50 7.63 -5.74
N LEU A 7 -4.71 8.56 -5.24
CA LEU A 7 -5.15 9.82 -4.65
C LEU A 7 -4.79 10.97 -5.59
N GLU A 8 -5.81 11.55 -6.22
CA GLU A 8 -5.67 12.58 -7.25
C GLU A 8 -6.99 13.33 -7.36
N ASP A 9 -6.99 14.65 -7.32
CA ASP A 9 -8.22 15.47 -7.44
C ASP A 9 -8.55 15.89 -8.88
N GLU A 10 -7.56 15.90 -9.78
CA GLU A 10 -7.77 16.26 -11.17
C GLU A 10 -8.23 15.06 -12.02
N ARG A 11 -9.46 15.11 -12.53
CA ARG A 11 -10.05 14.02 -13.33
C ARG A 11 -9.22 13.60 -14.53
N ILE A 12 -8.51 14.54 -15.17
CA ILE A 12 -7.65 14.25 -16.32
C ILE A 12 -6.48 13.36 -15.88
N GLN A 13 -5.86 13.68 -14.76
CA GLN A 13 -4.75 12.90 -14.21
C GLN A 13 -5.22 11.55 -13.66
N GLN A 14 -6.39 11.52 -12.99
CA GLN A 14 -7.03 10.26 -12.60
C GLN A 14 -7.17 9.31 -13.79
N SER A 15 -7.77 9.81 -14.88
CA SER A 15 -7.99 9.03 -16.11
C SER A 15 -6.69 8.59 -16.76
N ARG A 16 -5.65 9.42 -16.73
CA ARG A 16 -4.32 9.12 -17.26
C ARG A 16 -3.70 7.94 -16.53
N ILE A 17 -3.62 8.03 -15.20
CA ILE A 17 -3.03 6.96 -14.39
C ILE A 17 -3.86 5.68 -14.51
N GLU A 18 -5.17 5.79 -14.42
CA GLU A 18 -6.09 4.65 -14.54
C GLU A 18 -5.94 3.91 -15.87
N LYS A 19 -5.85 4.66 -16.98
CA LYS A 19 -5.68 4.11 -18.33
C LYS A 19 -4.39 3.30 -18.41
N VAL A 20 -3.27 3.87 -18.01
CA VAL A 20 -1.96 3.19 -18.00
C VAL A 20 -2.04 1.89 -17.20
N ILE A 21 -2.60 1.93 -15.98
CA ILE A 21 -2.72 0.75 -15.13
C ILE A 21 -3.60 -0.32 -15.77
N LYS A 22 -4.76 0.03 -16.33
CA LYS A 22 -5.68 -0.91 -16.98
C LYS A 22 -5.05 -1.57 -18.21
N GLU A 23 -4.33 -0.79 -19.02
CA GLU A 23 -3.61 -1.29 -20.19
C GLU A 23 -2.52 -2.29 -19.77
N LEU A 24 -1.76 -1.99 -18.71
CA LEU A 24 -0.75 -2.87 -18.16
C LEU A 24 -1.35 -4.18 -17.63
N ILE A 25 -2.42 -4.10 -16.83
CA ILE A 25 -3.12 -5.28 -16.31
C ILE A 25 -3.58 -6.18 -17.45
N SER A 26 -4.17 -5.60 -18.49
CA SER A 26 -4.64 -6.35 -19.65
C SER A 26 -3.50 -6.96 -20.47
N ARG A 27 -2.47 -6.16 -20.79
CA ARG A 27 -1.33 -6.58 -21.62
C ARG A 27 -0.51 -7.70 -21.00
N LYS A 28 -0.27 -7.63 -19.69
CA LYS A 28 0.59 -8.58 -18.95
C LYS A 28 -0.20 -9.61 -18.15
N SER A 29 -1.54 -9.61 -18.22
CA SER A 29 -2.41 -10.52 -17.44
C SER A 29 -2.07 -10.52 -15.94
N LEU A 30 -1.83 -9.34 -15.38
CA LEU A 30 -1.38 -9.19 -14.00
C LEU A 30 -2.46 -9.56 -12.99
N SER A 31 -2.06 -10.19 -11.88
CA SER A 31 -2.96 -10.51 -10.76
C SER A 31 -3.25 -9.28 -9.90
N CYS A 32 -3.89 -8.27 -10.49
CA CYS A 32 -4.26 -7.02 -9.87
C CYS A 32 -5.78 -6.80 -9.91
N LYS A 33 -6.32 -6.10 -8.91
CA LYS A 33 -7.66 -5.51 -9.00
C LYS A 33 -7.60 -4.22 -9.83
N ALA A 34 -8.76 -3.81 -10.37
CA ALA A 34 -8.88 -2.48 -10.94
C ALA A 34 -8.49 -1.43 -9.89
N PRO A 35 -7.80 -0.34 -10.28
CA PRO A 35 -7.39 0.68 -9.34
C PRO A 35 -8.61 1.39 -8.72
N GLU A 36 -8.51 1.68 -7.42
CA GLU A 36 -9.49 2.48 -6.69
C GLU A 36 -9.02 3.93 -6.66
N ILE A 37 -9.89 4.87 -7.11
CA ILE A 37 -9.54 6.27 -7.31
C ILE A 37 -10.26 7.14 -6.30
N PHE A 38 -9.53 8.02 -5.64
CA PHE A 38 -10.02 8.93 -4.60
C PHE A 38 -9.63 10.37 -4.93
N GLY A 39 -10.61 11.27 -4.84
CA GLY A 39 -10.40 12.70 -5.03
C GLY A 39 -10.05 13.43 -3.73
N ASN A 40 -10.14 12.75 -2.58
CA ASN A 40 -9.76 13.32 -1.28
C ASN A 40 -9.16 12.28 -0.33
N ALA A 41 -8.36 12.79 0.60
CA ALA A 41 -7.60 12.01 1.56
C ALA A 41 -8.47 11.21 2.54
N GLY A 42 -9.59 11.77 2.99
CA GLY A 42 -10.47 11.13 3.97
C GLY A 42 -11.11 9.85 3.41
N GLN A 43 -11.53 9.87 2.14
CA GLN A 43 -12.08 8.69 1.46
C GLN A 43 -11.02 7.61 1.30
N LEU A 44 -9.81 7.97 0.84
CA LEU A 44 -8.71 7.02 0.72
C LEU A 44 -8.39 6.34 2.06
N LEU A 45 -8.18 7.13 3.12
CA LEU A 45 -7.82 6.60 4.44
C LEU A 45 -8.90 5.70 5.05
N THR A 46 -10.19 5.93 4.71
CA THR A 46 -11.30 5.09 5.11
C THR A 46 -11.36 3.77 4.33
N ALA A 47 -10.95 3.79 3.05
CA ALA A 47 -10.95 2.61 2.19
C ALA A 47 -9.81 1.62 2.52
N ILE A 48 -8.76 2.07 3.24
CA ILE A 48 -7.65 1.21 3.65
C ILE A 48 -8.09 0.32 4.82
N THR A 49 -8.49 -0.89 4.51
CA THR A 49 -8.96 -1.90 5.48
C THR A 49 -7.99 -3.05 5.68
N GLU A 50 -6.87 -3.06 4.99
CA GLU A 50 -5.86 -4.13 5.00
C GLU A 50 -4.47 -3.56 5.24
N ARG A 51 -3.53 -4.45 5.62
CA ARG A 51 -2.10 -4.15 5.73
C ARG A 51 -1.32 -5.21 4.96
N GLY A 52 -0.16 -4.84 4.44
CA GLY A 52 0.77 -5.79 3.81
C GLY A 52 1.34 -5.29 2.48
N SER A 53 2.31 -6.03 1.98
CA SER A 53 3.04 -5.71 0.74
C SER A 53 2.19 -5.73 -0.53
N HIS A 54 0.92 -6.11 -0.43
CA HIS A 54 -0.02 -6.17 -1.55
C HIS A 54 -0.75 -4.84 -1.83
N GLN A 55 -0.32 -3.74 -1.20
CA GLN A 55 -0.91 -2.42 -1.41
C GLN A 55 0.09 -1.47 -2.08
N LEU A 56 -0.34 -0.86 -3.18
CA LEU A 56 0.39 0.15 -3.92
C LEU A 56 -0.43 1.44 -3.97
N PHE A 57 0.18 2.54 -3.56
CA PHE A 57 -0.43 3.85 -3.51
C PHE A 57 0.27 4.79 -4.49
N PHE A 58 -0.49 5.37 -5.43
CA PHE A 58 -0.09 6.52 -6.23
C PHE A 58 -0.72 7.76 -5.60
N LEU A 59 0.10 8.66 -5.10
CA LEU A 59 -0.36 9.82 -4.33
C LEU A 59 0.09 11.13 -4.98
N ASP A 60 -0.85 12.02 -5.29
CA ASP A 60 -0.47 13.41 -5.52
C ASP A 60 -0.09 14.08 -4.20
N ILE A 61 0.86 15.01 -4.27
CA ILE A 61 1.31 15.81 -3.11
C ILE A 61 0.35 16.94 -2.82
N GLU A 62 -0.20 17.59 -3.83
CA GLU A 62 -1.11 18.69 -3.67
C GLU A 62 -2.54 18.31 -4.09
N ILE A 63 -3.42 18.26 -3.12
CA ILE A 63 -4.85 18.01 -3.30
C ILE A 63 -5.59 19.32 -3.00
N ARG A 64 -6.37 19.81 -3.95
CA ARG A 64 -7.11 21.08 -3.81
C ARG A 64 -8.16 21.00 -2.70
N GLY A 65 -8.17 22.01 -1.86
CA GLY A 65 -9.15 22.10 -0.76
C GLY A 65 -8.84 21.23 0.46
N GLU A 66 -7.70 20.53 0.46
CA GLU A 66 -7.25 19.72 1.59
C GLU A 66 -6.17 20.47 2.39
N GLU A 67 -6.31 20.46 3.74
CA GLU A 67 -5.26 20.96 4.64
C GLU A 67 -4.07 19.98 4.69
N LYS A 68 -4.35 18.66 4.64
CA LYS A 68 -3.34 17.61 4.61
C LYS A 68 -2.83 17.43 3.19
N LYS A 69 -1.54 17.63 3.00
CA LYS A 69 -0.86 17.34 1.73
C LYS A 69 -0.62 15.83 1.58
N GLY A 70 -0.42 15.37 0.35
CA GLY A 70 -0.14 13.95 0.07
C GLY A 70 1.03 13.36 0.87
N LEU A 71 1.99 14.19 1.29
CA LEU A 71 3.08 13.80 2.19
C LEU A 71 2.59 13.39 3.59
N ASP A 72 1.60 14.11 4.14
CA ASP A 72 1.01 13.77 5.44
C ASP A 72 0.19 12.49 5.35
N ILE A 73 -0.51 12.31 4.22
CA ILE A 73 -1.25 11.08 3.92
C ILE A 73 -0.30 9.89 3.78
N ALA A 74 0.80 10.06 3.06
CA ALA A 74 1.83 9.02 2.93
C ALA A 74 2.42 8.62 4.29
N LYS A 75 2.66 9.59 5.19
CA LYS A 75 3.10 9.33 6.56
C LYS A 75 2.05 8.55 7.36
N GLU A 76 0.77 8.89 7.21
CA GLU A 76 -0.32 8.19 7.86
C GLU A 76 -0.46 6.76 7.33
N ILE A 77 -0.39 6.56 6.00
CA ILE A 77 -0.36 5.22 5.39
C ILE A 77 0.81 4.42 5.95
N ARG A 78 2.03 4.98 5.95
CA ARG A 78 3.22 4.31 6.44
C ARG A 78 3.13 3.93 7.91
N SER A 79 2.50 4.76 8.75
CA SER A 79 2.29 4.46 10.17
C SER A 79 1.32 3.31 10.39
N ARG A 80 0.33 3.15 9.50
CA ARG A 80 -0.65 2.06 9.55
C ARG A 80 -0.11 0.78 8.92
N ASP A 81 0.65 0.92 7.83
CA ASP A 81 1.23 -0.20 7.06
C ASP A 81 2.68 0.06 6.66
N PRO A 82 3.63 -0.47 7.44
CA PRO A 82 5.06 -0.38 7.11
C PRO A 82 5.43 -1.04 5.76
N ASN A 83 4.62 -1.98 5.28
CA ASN A 83 4.91 -2.77 4.08
C ASN A 83 4.28 -2.21 2.80
N ALA A 84 3.38 -1.22 2.90
CA ALA A 84 2.77 -0.57 1.74
C ALA A 84 3.82 0.00 0.78
N THR A 85 3.58 -0.10 -0.52
CA THR A 85 4.39 0.59 -1.52
C THR A 85 3.76 1.96 -1.81
N ILE A 86 4.56 3.02 -1.76
CA ILE A 86 4.12 4.40 -1.97
C ILE A 86 4.90 5.00 -3.12
N VAL A 87 4.20 5.60 -4.07
CA VAL A 87 4.73 6.34 -5.22
C VAL A 87 4.05 7.70 -5.25
N PHE A 88 4.83 8.77 -5.33
CA PHE A 88 4.28 10.09 -5.58
C PHE A 88 4.14 10.36 -7.07
N VAL A 89 2.99 10.91 -7.48
CA VAL A 89 2.72 11.35 -8.85
C VAL A 89 2.28 12.80 -8.79
N THR A 90 3.16 13.73 -9.17
CA THR A 90 2.91 15.16 -8.95
C THR A 90 3.61 16.03 -9.97
N THR A 91 3.17 17.27 -10.13
CA THR A 91 3.91 18.30 -10.89
C THR A 91 4.95 19.02 -10.05
N HIS A 92 5.03 18.74 -8.76
CA HIS A 92 5.84 19.44 -7.76
C HIS A 92 7.11 18.66 -7.43
N SER A 93 8.04 18.56 -8.40
CA SER A 93 9.31 17.84 -8.24
C SER A 93 10.22 18.43 -7.15
N GLU A 94 10.02 19.69 -6.77
CA GLU A 94 10.72 20.36 -5.67
C GLU A 94 10.46 19.72 -4.30
N PHE A 95 9.38 18.96 -4.15
CA PHE A 95 9.09 18.23 -2.91
C PHE A 95 9.86 16.91 -2.77
N MET A 96 10.51 16.41 -3.81
CA MET A 96 11.28 15.15 -3.75
C MET A 96 12.28 15.11 -2.58
N PRO A 97 13.12 16.13 -2.32
CA PRO A 97 14.04 16.09 -1.17
C PRO A 97 13.31 16.07 0.18
N ILE A 98 12.10 16.59 0.23
CA ILE A 98 11.31 16.70 1.48
C ILE A 98 10.75 15.32 1.87
N THR A 99 10.50 14.41 0.92
CA THR A 99 9.99 13.05 1.19
C THR A 99 10.90 12.27 2.13
N PHE A 100 12.24 12.48 2.04
CA PHE A 100 13.20 11.89 2.96
C PHE A 100 13.00 12.36 4.41
N ARG A 101 12.62 13.63 4.61
CA ARG A 101 12.36 14.20 5.95
C ARG A 101 11.09 13.62 6.57
N TYR A 102 10.10 13.26 5.74
CA TYR A 102 8.85 12.63 6.17
C TYR A 102 9.00 11.14 6.52
N LYS A 103 10.14 10.52 6.19
CA LYS A 103 10.45 9.10 6.46
C LYS A 103 9.37 8.14 5.93
N VAL A 104 8.76 8.48 4.79
CA VAL A 104 7.69 7.66 4.20
C VAL A 104 8.21 6.50 3.37
N SER A 105 9.53 6.48 3.07
CA SER A 105 10.17 5.45 2.24
C SER A 105 9.40 5.23 0.94
N ALA A 106 9.15 6.32 0.19
CA ALA A 106 8.54 6.23 -1.12
C ALA A 106 9.43 5.41 -2.06
N LEU A 107 8.81 4.55 -2.87
CA LEU A 107 9.50 3.78 -3.90
C LEU A 107 9.98 4.70 -5.01
N ASP A 108 9.11 5.60 -5.44
CA ASP A 108 9.36 6.44 -6.60
C ASP A 108 8.64 7.80 -6.50
N PHE A 109 9.06 8.71 -7.39
CA PHE A 109 8.52 10.05 -7.54
C PHE A 109 8.36 10.34 -9.04
N ILE A 110 7.15 10.23 -9.56
CA ILE A 110 6.82 10.37 -10.97
C ILE A 110 6.35 11.80 -11.25
N ASP A 111 7.03 12.49 -12.16
CA ASP A 111 6.61 13.82 -12.60
C ASP A 111 5.45 13.70 -13.60
N LYS A 112 4.34 14.39 -13.35
CA LYS A 112 3.20 14.46 -14.27
C LYS A 112 3.54 15.14 -15.61
N ALA A 113 4.65 15.91 -15.68
CA ALA A 113 5.12 16.55 -16.91
C ALA A 113 5.83 15.59 -17.88
N LEU A 114 6.13 14.36 -17.48
CA LEU A 114 6.68 13.33 -18.36
C LEU A 114 5.73 13.07 -19.55
N ASP A 115 6.30 12.78 -20.71
CA ASP A 115 5.55 12.25 -21.84
C ASP A 115 4.93 10.89 -21.51
N GLU A 116 3.98 10.43 -22.36
CA GLU A 116 3.19 9.23 -22.08
C GLU A 116 4.03 7.96 -21.99
N GLU A 117 5.10 7.86 -22.79
CA GLU A 117 5.98 6.69 -22.81
C GLU A 117 6.72 6.55 -21.48
N HIS A 118 7.47 7.58 -21.10
CA HIS A 118 8.24 7.59 -19.85
C HIS A 118 7.32 7.54 -18.61
N PHE A 119 6.17 8.20 -18.65
CA PHE A 119 5.19 8.12 -17.58
C PHE A 119 4.68 6.68 -17.39
N SER A 120 4.32 6.01 -18.50
CA SER A 120 3.85 4.61 -18.48
C SER A 120 4.92 3.66 -17.96
N GLU A 121 6.18 3.82 -18.41
CA GLU A 121 7.32 3.00 -17.94
C GLU A 121 7.52 3.11 -16.42
N ARG A 122 7.41 4.32 -15.86
CA ARG A 122 7.58 4.52 -14.41
C ARG A 122 6.43 3.89 -13.62
N VAL A 123 5.18 4.03 -14.07
CA VAL A 123 4.02 3.38 -13.46
C VAL A 123 4.16 1.85 -13.54
N GLU A 124 4.57 1.32 -14.70
CA GLU A 124 4.82 -0.10 -14.90
C GLU A 124 5.89 -0.63 -13.95
N SER A 125 7.04 0.04 -13.86
CA SER A 125 8.13 -0.32 -12.95
C SER A 125 7.66 -0.39 -11.49
N ALA A 126 6.83 0.56 -11.05
CA ALA A 126 6.29 0.56 -9.69
C ALA A 126 5.36 -0.63 -9.41
N ILE A 127 4.53 -0.99 -10.39
CA ILE A 127 3.64 -2.16 -10.29
C ILE A 127 4.45 -3.45 -10.26
N GLU A 128 5.41 -3.62 -11.17
CA GLU A 128 6.28 -4.80 -11.25
C GLU A 128 7.07 -5.00 -9.95
N TYR A 129 7.72 -3.95 -9.45
CA TYR A 129 8.41 -3.99 -8.17
C TYR A 129 7.49 -4.46 -7.02
N THR A 130 6.26 -3.93 -6.99
CA THR A 130 5.31 -4.30 -5.93
C THR A 130 4.85 -5.75 -6.06
N LEU A 131 4.66 -6.25 -7.30
CA LEU A 131 4.33 -7.66 -7.56
C LEU A 131 5.49 -8.59 -7.21
N GLU A 132 6.73 -8.23 -7.53
CA GLU A 132 7.93 -8.97 -7.13
C GLU A 132 8.06 -9.05 -5.61
N LYS A 133 7.89 -7.90 -4.94
CA LYS A 133 7.88 -7.82 -3.48
C LYS A 133 6.75 -8.68 -2.89
N LEU A 134 5.56 -8.65 -3.49
CA LEU A 134 4.44 -9.49 -3.10
C LEU A 134 4.75 -10.97 -3.34
N GLY A 135 5.34 -11.33 -4.47
CA GLY A 135 5.79 -12.69 -4.76
C GLY A 135 6.86 -13.19 -3.79
N ALA A 136 7.81 -12.32 -3.43
CA ALA A 136 8.82 -12.62 -2.43
C ALA A 136 8.26 -12.76 -1.00
N THR A 137 7.14 -12.09 -0.70
CA THR A 137 6.46 -12.16 0.61
C THR A 137 5.31 -13.17 0.63
N VAL A 138 4.76 -13.55 -0.51
CA VAL A 138 3.75 -14.63 -0.72
C VAL A 138 4.46 -15.96 -1.01
N SER A 139 5.79 -16.01 -1.11
CA SER A 139 6.48 -17.27 -0.87
C SER A 139 5.97 -17.84 0.47
N GLU A 140 5.90 -19.14 0.64
CA GLU A 140 5.38 -19.93 1.77
C GLU A 140 5.73 -19.43 3.19
N ASP A 141 6.32 -18.26 3.32
CA ASP A 141 6.97 -17.67 4.48
C ASP A 141 6.20 -16.50 5.13
N SER A 142 4.90 -16.33 4.94
CA SER A 142 4.14 -15.32 5.66
C SER A 142 2.83 -15.83 6.26
N PHE A 143 2.56 -15.42 7.49
CA PHE A 143 1.32 -15.68 8.20
C PHE A 143 0.32 -14.53 7.96
N SER A 144 -0.92 -14.85 7.56
CA SER A 144 -1.98 -13.86 7.34
C SER A 144 -3.18 -14.11 8.24
N PHE A 145 -3.72 -13.06 8.82
CA PHE A 145 -4.90 -13.11 9.68
C PHE A 145 -5.73 -11.83 9.58
N GLU A 146 -6.97 -11.89 10.07
CA GLU A 146 -7.87 -10.74 10.10
C GLU A 146 -8.01 -10.19 11.52
N THR A 147 -7.95 -8.88 11.64
CA THR A 147 -8.31 -8.14 12.84
C THR A 147 -9.65 -7.44 12.62
N ALA A 148 -10.25 -6.86 13.66
CA ALA A 148 -11.46 -6.05 13.53
C ALA A 148 -11.32 -4.85 12.58
N MET A 149 -10.10 -4.41 12.29
CA MET A 149 -9.82 -3.20 11.51
C MET A 149 -9.13 -3.48 10.17
N ALA A 150 -8.42 -4.62 10.03
CA ALA A 150 -7.61 -4.87 8.84
C ALA A 150 -7.24 -6.34 8.69
N ARG A 151 -6.98 -6.77 7.44
CA ARG A 151 -6.24 -7.99 7.16
C ARG A 151 -4.75 -7.70 7.30
N VAL A 152 -4.06 -8.49 8.12
CA VAL A 152 -2.64 -8.34 8.45
C VAL A 152 -1.85 -9.51 7.88
N GLN A 153 -0.69 -9.20 7.30
CA GLN A 153 0.26 -10.19 6.80
C GLN A 153 1.62 -9.96 7.46
N VAL A 154 2.17 -11.00 8.08
CA VAL A 154 3.43 -10.94 8.81
C VAL A 154 4.38 -12.02 8.29
N PRO A 155 5.58 -11.67 7.79
CA PRO A 155 6.59 -12.65 7.41
C PRO A 155 6.97 -13.56 8.58
N PHE A 156 7.11 -14.88 8.35
CA PHE A 156 7.43 -15.83 9.42
C PHE A 156 8.73 -15.49 10.16
N HIS A 157 9.74 -14.98 9.47
CA HIS A 157 11.00 -14.59 10.10
C HIS A 157 10.87 -13.43 11.10
N LYS A 158 9.76 -12.68 11.07
CA LYS A 158 9.45 -11.63 12.06
C LYS A 158 8.60 -12.15 13.23
N ILE A 159 8.02 -13.33 13.11
CA ILE A 159 7.20 -13.95 14.16
C ILE A 159 8.12 -14.56 15.22
N LEU A 160 7.89 -14.20 16.47
CA LEU A 160 8.58 -14.79 17.60
C LEU A 160 7.81 -16.00 18.13
N TYR A 161 6.55 -15.80 18.48
CA TYR A 161 5.65 -16.87 18.96
C TYR A 161 4.19 -16.41 18.99
N PHE A 162 3.31 -17.38 19.18
CA PHE A 162 1.89 -17.17 19.44
C PHE A 162 1.58 -17.51 20.90
N GLU A 163 0.67 -16.74 21.50
CA GLU A 163 0.22 -16.93 22.88
C GLU A 163 -1.30 -16.90 22.95
N SER A 164 -1.90 -17.70 23.83
CA SER A 164 -3.35 -17.62 24.10
C SER A 164 -3.67 -16.28 24.75
N SER A 165 -4.64 -15.58 24.22
CA SER A 165 -5.15 -14.37 24.88
C SER A 165 -5.98 -14.73 26.12
N PRO A 166 -5.98 -13.89 27.18
CA PRO A 166 -6.99 -13.95 28.24
C PRO A 166 -8.42 -13.76 27.71
N THR A 167 -8.57 -13.14 26.55
CA THR A 167 -9.87 -12.98 25.89
C THR A 167 -10.23 -14.24 25.11
N VAL A 168 -11.42 -14.78 25.36
CA VAL A 168 -11.89 -16.02 24.73
C VAL A 168 -11.89 -15.90 23.20
N HIS A 169 -11.44 -16.95 22.51
CA HIS A 169 -11.30 -17.02 21.04
C HIS A 169 -10.31 -16.04 20.44
N LYS A 170 -9.34 -15.56 21.19
CA LYS A 170 -8.27 -14.75 20.67
C LYS A 170 -6.89 -15.32 20.91
N VAL A 171 -5.99 -15.02 20.00
CA VAL A 171 -4.56 -15.32 20.05
C VAL A 171 -3.78 -14.03 19.97
N ILE A 172 -2.62 -14.01 20.59
CA ILE A 172 -1.66 -12.92 20.53
C ILE A 172 -0.50 -13.38 19.71
N LEU A 173 -0.20 -12.63 18.66
CA LEU A 173 1.01 -12.76 17.87
C LEU A 173 2.06 -11.81 18.41
N HIS A 174 3.21 -12.33 18.80
CA HIS A 174 4.38 -11.58 19.15
C HIS A 174 5.35 -11.52 17.97
N THR A 175 5.68 -10.32 17.54
CA THR A 175 6.70 -10.06 16.51
C THR A 175 7.88 -9.32 17.12
N GLN A 176 8.93 -9.10 16.33
CA GLN A 176 10.09 -8.29 16.76
C GLN A 176 9.73 -6.81 17.01
N GLU A 177 8.63 -6.33 16.44
CA GLU A 177 8.25 -4.92 16.42
C GLU A 177 7.00 -4.61 17.24
N GLU A 178 6.04 -5.54 17.29
CA GLU A 178 4.72 -5.30 17.91
C GLU A 178 4.07 -6.57 18.43
N ARG A 179 3.02 -6.38 19.23
CA ARG A 179 2.13 -7.42 19.76
C ARG A 179 0.74 -7.19 19.18
N ILE A 180 0.18 -8.20 18.49
CA ILE A 180 -1.10 -8.08 17.79
C ILE A 180 -2.07 -9.14 18.32
N GLU A 181 -3.23 -8.72 18.82
CA GLU A 181 -4.31 -9.59 19.24
C GLU A 181 -5.35 -9.74 18.14
N PHE A 182 -5.73 -10.97 17.79
CA PHE A 182 -6.74 -11.26 16.77
C PHE A 182 -7.58 -12.49 17.11
N TYR A 183 -8.71 -12.63 16.44
CA TYR A 183 -9.61 -13.78 16.63
C TYR A 183 -9.07 -15.00 15.91
N ALA A 184 -8.69 -16.03 16.66
CA ALA A 184 -8.29 -17.35 16.17
C ALA A 184 -8.27 -18.35 17.32
N GLY A 185 -8.32 -19.65 17.00
CA GLY A 185 -7.94 -20.73 17.91
C GLY A 185 -6.48 -21.11 17.70
N LEU A 186 -5.74 -21.52 18.74
CA LEU A 186 -4.39 -22.04 18.56
C LEU A 186 -4.35 -23.25 17.62
N SER A 187 -5.38 -24.08 17.61
CA SER A 187 -5.55 -25.21 16.68
C SER A 187 -5.66 -24.80 15.20
N ASP A 188 -6.04 -23.57 14.92
CA ASP A 188 -6.16 -23.04 13.55
C ASP A 188 -4.81 -22.60 12.99
N LEU A 189 -3.82 -22.43 13.87
CA LEU A 189 -2.45 -21.99 13.53
C LEU A 189 -1.49 -23.15 13.23
N GLU A 190 -1.91 -24.39 13.49
CA GLU A 190 -1.09 -25.62 13.29
C GLU A 190 -1.24 -26.23 11.88
N LYS A 191 -1.98 -25.55 10.98
CA LYS A 191 -2.20 -26.01 9.60
C LYS A 191 -1.38 -25.18 8.61
#